data_4fd6eae36b003a85ab564af8231b40ac
#
_entry.id   4fd6eae36b003a85ab564af8231b40ac
#
_cell.length_a   1.000
_cell.length_b   1.000
_cell.length_c   1.000
_cell.angle_alpha   90.00
_cell.angle_beta   90.00
_cell.angle_gamma   90.00
#
_symmetry.space_group_name_H-M   'P 1'
#
loop_
_entity.id
_entity.type
_entity.pdbx_description
1 polymer ?
#
loop_
_entity_poly.entity_id
_entity_poly.type
_entity_poly.pdbx_seq_one_letter_code
_entity_poly.pdbx_strand_id
1 'polypeptide(L)'
;APVFTLQHTLALKGVLGGDYTYNVTEASVYKRFWFSSWGNVDARLKGGIQWNKVPFPLLIMPAANLSYIIQDETFNLINNMEFLNDRYASLDVSWNMQGKLFNRIPLLKKLKWREFIGVKCLWGTLTDKNNPFLEQNRNDDILMKFPGHYDYNGEYRYSSNVMDPKKPYVEITAGIHNIFKLLHVEYVRRLNYNNLPTANKWGIRFMIRTVF
;
A
#
# COMPACT_ATOMS: atom_id res chain seq x y z
N ALA A 1 -22.79 -5.46 7.06
CA ALA A 1 -23.01 -4.20 6.35
C ALA A 1 -21.67 -3.69 5.82
N PRO A 2 -21.62 -2.91 4.72
CA PRO A 2 -20.42 -2.19 4.32
C PRO A 2 -20.14 -1.05 5.32
N VAL A 3 -18.86 -0.72 5.48
CA VAL A 3 -18.39 0.43 6.27
C VAL A 3 -17.84 1.47 5.32
N PHE A 4 -18.39 2.67 5.39
CA PHE A 4 -17.93 3.83 4.60
C PHE A 4 -17.20 4.78 5.55
N THR A 5 -16.04 5.25 5.13
CA THR A 5 -15.27 6.25 5.86
C THR A 5 -14.96 7.40 4.90
N LEU A 6 -15.24 8.63 5.32
CA LEU A 6 -14.83 9.85 4.64
C LEU A 6 -14.03 10.69 5.63
N GLN A 7 -12.82 11.07 5.22
CA GLN A 7 -11.94 11.91 6.00
C GLN A 7 -11.51 13.13 5.18
N HIS A 8 -11.55 14.29 5.81
CA HIS A 8 -11.01 15.51 5.24
C HIS A 8 -10.04 16.13 6.23
N THR A 9 -8.82 16.40 5.77
CA THR A 9 -7.77 17.00 6.58
C THR A 9 -7.41 18.35 6.00
N LEU A 10 -7.52 19.39 6.80
CA LEU A 10 -7.19 20.77 6.44
C LEU A 10 -6.19 21.36 7.42
N ALA A 11 -5.08 21.88 6.91
CA ALA A 11 -4.20 22.76 7.65
C ALA A 11 -4.01 24.06 6.87
N LEU A 12 -3.98 25.19 7.57
CA LEU A 12 -3.88 26.52 6.98
C LEU A 12 -2.50 27.12 7.26
N LYS A 13 -1.89 27.69 6.25
CA LYS A 13 -0.63 28.45 6.38
C LYS A 13 -0.82 29.60 7.38
N GLY A 14 0.17 29.77 8.28
CA GLY A 14 0.17 30.81 9.31
C GLY A 14 -0.61 30.46 10.59
N VAL A 15 -1.41 29.40 10.62
CA VAL A 15 -2.09 28.93 11.82
C VAL A 15 -1.15 28.02 12.59
N LEU A 16 -0.95 28.30 13.89
CA LEU A 16 -0.06 27.55 14.80
C LEU A 16 1.36 27.34 14.26
N GLY A 17 1.88 28.28 13.45
CA GLY A 17 3.22 28.18 12.86
C GLY A 17 3.30 27.31 11.62
N GLY A 18 2.20 26.95 10.99
CA GLY A 18 2.19 26.16 9.77
C GLY A 18 2.73 26.94 8.55
N ASP A 19 3.67 26.35 7.82
CA ASP A 19 4.28 26.98 6.63
C ASP A 19 3.48 26.76 5.35
N TYR A 20 2.63 25.71 5.31
CA TYR A 20 1.91 25.29 4.11
C TYR A 20 0.40 25.16 4.37
N THR A 21 -0.39 25.40 3.31
CA THR A 21 -1.77 24.97 3.30
C THR A 21 -1.85 23.52 2.82
N TYR A 22 -2.40 22.65 3.63
CA TYR A 22 -2.59 21.23 3.34
C TYR A 22 -4.08 20.89 3.32
N ASN A 23 -4.54 20.27 2.26
CA ASN A 23 -5.95 19.96 2.06
C ASN A 23 -6.09 18.62 1.34
N VAL A 24 -6.46 17.58 2.09
CA VAL A 24 -6.60 16.20 1.60
C VAL A 24 -7.98 15.66 1.93
N THR A 25 -8.60 15.02 0.94
CA THR A 25 -9.82 14.26 1.13
C THR A 25 -9.54 12.80 0.82
N GLU A 26 -9.89 11.91 1.73
CA GLU A 26 -9.81 10.47 1.57
C GLU A 26 -11.18 9.83 1.81
N ALA A 27 -11.50 8.83 0.99
CA ALA A 27 -12.70 8.03 1.16
C ALA A 27 -12.35 6.55 1.10
N SER A 28 -13.00 5.73 1.92
CA SER A 28 -12.84 4.29 1.85
C SER A 28 -14.14 3.54 2.04
N VAL A 29 -14.21 2.36 1.44
CA VAL A 29 -15.31 1.41 1.60
C VAL A 29 -14.71 0.06 1.95
N TYR A 30 -15.14 -0.51 3.04
CA TYR A 30 -14.77 -1.86 3.48
C TYR A 30 -16.01 -2.73 3.55
N LYS A 31 -15.90 -3.99 3.06
CA LYS A 31 -16.96 -4.98 3.21
C LYS A 31 -16.38 -6.39 3.31
N ARG A 32 -16.91 -7.16 4.26
CA ARG A 32 -16.69 -8.60 4.38
C ARG A 32 -17.84 -9.35 3.74
N PHE A 33 -17.51 -10.32 2.87
CA PHE A 33 -18.43 -11.24 2.24
C PHE A 33 -18.20 -12.64 2.82
N TRP A 34 -19.25 -13.31 3.26
CA TRP A 34 -19.20 -14.67 3.75
C TRP A 34 -19.70 -15.63 2.70
N PHE A 35 -18.94 -16.68 2.43
CA PHE A 35 -19.23 -17.69 1.41
C PHE A 35 -19.38 -19.09 2.03
N SER A 36 -20.28 -19.25 2.98
CA SER A 36 -20.56 -20.53 3.62
C SER A 36 -19.28 -21.35 3.89
N SER A 37 -19.09 -22.48 3.18
CA SER A 37 -17.93 -23.36 3.36
C SER A 37 -16.62 -22.86 2.72
N TRP A 38 -16.62 -21.71 2.04
CA TRP A 38 -15.43 -21.11 1.41
C TRP A 38 -14.82 -19.97 2.23
N GLY A 39 -15.33 -19.77 3.45
CA GLY A 39 -14.81 -18.75 4.35
C GLY A 39 -15.29 -17.34 4.01
N ASN A 40 -14.40 -16.36 4.11
CA ASN A 40 -14.74 -14.96 3.85
C ASN A 40 -13.75 -14.26 2.93
N VAL A 41 -14.29 -13.33 2.16
CA VAL A 41 -13.52 -12.37 1.39
C VAL A 41 -13.70 -10.99 2.02
N ASP A 42 -12.61 -10.34 2.36
CA ASP A 42 -12.56 -8.96 2.77
C ASP A 42 -12.12 -8.10 1.59
N ALA A 43 -12.90 -7.08 1.28
CA ALA A 43 -12.59 -6.14 0.20
C ALA A 43 -12.60 -4.71 0.75
N ARG A 44 -11.53 -3.97 0.47
CA ARG A 44 -11.38 -2.56 0.81
C ARG A 44 -10.97 -1.78 -0.42
N LEU A 45 -11.73 -0.76 -0.72
CA LEU A 45 -11.40 0.25 -1.71
C LEU A 45 -11.14 1.56 -0.97
N LYS A 46 -10.02 2.21 -1.24
CA LYS A 46 -9.66 3.52 -0.68
C LYS A 46 -9.17 4.43 -1.79
N GLY A 47 -9.49 5.71 -1.71
CA GLY A 47 -8.99 6.71 -2.63
C GLY A 47 -8.79 8.05 -1.94
N GLY A 48 -7.88 8.88 -2.47
CA GLY A 48 -7.59 10.17 -1.91
C GLY A 48 -7.09 11.18 -2.92
N ILE A 49 -7.30 12.45 -2.60
CA ILE A 49 -6.90 13.60 -3.42
C ILE A 49 -6.28 14.67 -2.53
N GLN A 50 -5.06 15.10 -2.89
CA GLN A 50 -4.41 16.29 -2.38
C GLN A 50 -4.80 17.48 -3.25
N TRP A 51 -5.51 18.44 -2.67
CA TRP A 51 -6.06 19.57 -3.41
C TRP A 51 -5.06 20.70 -3.67
N ASN A 52 -4.13 20.92 -2.74
CA ASN A 52 -3.18 22.01 -2.81
C ASN A 52 -1.85 21.60 -3.47
N LYS A 53 -1.08 22.60 -3.88
CA LYS A 53 0.33 22.45 -4.16
C LYS A 53 1.06 22.32 -2.82
N VAL A 54 1.90 21.29 -2.68
CA VAL A 54 2.63 20.98 -1.44
C VAL A 54 4.02 20.43 -1.76
N PRO A 55 5.01 20.60 -0.86
CA PRO A 55 6.30 19.93 -0.99
C PRO A 55 6.16 18.41 -0.84
N PHE A 56 7.14 17.65 -1.35
CA PHE A 56 7.05 16.17 -1.40
C PHE A 56 6.76 15.50 -0.05
N PRO A 57 7.22 16.00 1.12
CA PRO A 57 6.91 15.36 2.39
C PRO A 57 5.42 15.38 2.77
N LEU A 58 4.65 16.26 2.15
CA LEU A 58 3.21 16.39 2.33
C LEU A 58 2.39 15.71 1.22
N LEU A 59 3.03 15.10 0.24
CA LEU A 59 2.34 14.29 -0.78
C LEU A 59 1.80 12.99 -0.18
N ILE A 60 0.81 12.43 -0.83
CA ILE A 60 0.23 11.16 -0.42
C ILE A 60 1.21 10.02 -0.72
N MET A 61 1.59 9.31 0.32
CA MET A 61 2.47 8.14 0.24
C MET A 61 1.66 6.88 0.52
N PRO A 62 1.84 5.81 -0.27
CA PRO A 62 1.27 4.51 0.06
C PRO A 62 1.79 4.03 1.41
N ALA A 63 0.91 3.48 2.24
CA ALA A 63 1.31 2.90 3.51
C ALA A 63 2.20 1.66 3.27
N ALA A 64 3.48 1.76 3.55
CA ALA A 64 4.49 0.73 3.32
C ALA A 64 4.74 -0.09 4.60
N ASN A 65 4.71 -1.42 4.50
CA ASN A 65 5.10 -2.31 5.58
C ASN A 65 6.61 -2.58 5.51
N LEU A 66 7.37 -1.89 6.33
CA LEU A 66 8.83 -2.04 6.43
C LEU A 66 9.26 -3.15 7.40
N SER A 67 8.32 -3.87 8.00
CA SER A 67 8.58 -4.96 8.95
C SER A 67 8.35 -6.33 8.31
N TYR A 68 8.79 -7.39 9.00
CA TYR A 68 8.46 -8.76 8.64
C TYR A 68 7.12 -9.22 9.21
N ILE A 69 6.43 -8.38 9.98
CA ILE A 69 5.14 -8.69 10.60
C ILE A 69 4.03 -8.33 9.62
N ILE A 70 3.00 -9.19 9.54
CA ILE A 70 1.78 -8.91 8.76
C ILE A 70 1.11 -7.68 9.36
N GLN A 71 0.87 -6.67 8.54
CA GLN A 71 0.17 -5.45 8.90
C GLN A 71 -1.01 -5.23 7.95
N ASP A 72 -2.17 -5.01 8.53
CA ASP A 72 -3.37 -4.68 7.76
C ASP A 72 -3.20 -3.30 7.11
N GLU A 73 -3.87 -3.10 5.96
CA GLU A 73 -3.95 -1.82 5.23
C GLU A 73 -2.63 -1.26 4.71
N THR A 74 -1.57 -2.07 4.68
CA THR A 74 -0.26 -1.67 4.15
C THR A 74 0.13 -2.48 2.93
N PHE A 75 0.98 -1.92 2.07
CA PHE A 75 1.65 -2.65 1.00
C PHE A 75 2.92 -3.31 1.54
N ASN A 76 3.09 -4.60 1.27
CA ASN A 76 4.18 -5.38 1.84
C ASN A 76 5.53 -5.21 1.15
N LEU A 77 5.53 -4.78 -0.13
CA LEU A 77 6.74 -4.70 -0.96
C LEU A 77 7.00 -3.31 -1.54
N ILE A 78 6.19 -2.31 -1.19
CA ILE A 78 6.50 -0.90 -1.44
C ILE A 78 7.45 -0.43 -0.34
N ASN A 79 8.51 0.28 -0.73
CA ASN A 79 9.41 0.94 0.20
C ASN A 79 8.86 2.30 0.64
N ASN A 80 9.36 2.82 1.75
CA ASN A 80 9.01 4.16 2.19
C ASN A 80 9.37 5.19 1.11
N MET A 81 8.45 6.10 0.82
CA MET A 81 8.59 7.14 -0.21
C MET A 81 8.84 6.61 -1.63
N GLU A 82 8.65 5.33 -1.93
CA GLU A 82 8.89 4.78 -3.26
C GLU A 82 8.00 5.42 -4.32
N PHE A 83 6.74 5.70 -3.97
CA PHE A 83 5.77 6.40 -4.83
C PHE A 83 5.23 7.63 -4.12
N LEU A 84 5.28 8.78 -4.82
CA LEU A 84 4.73 10.04 -4.35
C LEU A 84 3.58 10.43 -5.28
N ASN A 85 2.39 10.60 -4.71
CA ASN A 85 1.17 10.85 -5.45
C ASN A 85 0.42 12.05 -4.87
N ASP A 86 -0.36 12.73 -5.67
CA ASP A 86 -1.36 13.70 -5.18
C ASP A 86 -2.79 13.20 -5.39
N ARG A 87 -2.96 12.08 -6.10
CA ARG A 87 -4.21 11.34 -6.22
C ARG A 87 -3.91 9.85 -6.25
N TYR A 88 -4.74 9.06 -5.58
CA TYR A 88 -4.61 7.62 -5.59
C TYR A 88 -5.94 6.92 -5.45
N ALA A 89 -5.97 5.66 -5.88
CA ALA A 89 -6.96 4.68 -5.52
C ALA A 89 -6.25 3.36 -5.19
N SER A 90 -6.68 2.69 -4.14
CA SER A 90 -6.14 1.38 -3.76
C SER A 90 -7.25 0.38 -3.55
N LEU A 91 -7.00 -0.87 -3.94
CA LEU A 91 -7.87 -2.01 -3.74
C LEU A 91 -7.10 -3.07 -2.96
N ASP A 92 -7.65 -3.52 -1.85
CA ASP A 92 -7.15 -4.64 -1.06
C ASP A 92 -8.25 -5.69 -0.97
N VAL A 93 -7.98 -6.88 -1.50
CA VAL A 93 -8.89 -8.02 -1.45
C VAL A 93 -8.15 -9.20 -0.84
N SER A 94 -8.67 -9.72 0.24
CA SER A 94 -8.12 -10.87 0.94
C SER A 94 -9.18 -11.98 1.12
N TRP A 95 -8.80 -13.21 0.83
CA TRP A 95 -9.64 -14.37 0.94
C TRP A 95 -9.09 -15.37 1.96
N ASN A 96 -9.82 -15.54 3.03
CA ASN A 96 -9.59 -16.55 4.06
C ASN A 96 -10.46 -17.78 3.78
N MET A 97 -9.87 -18.84 3.23
CA MET A 97 -10.61 -20.05 2.78
C MET A 97 -11.03 -20.98 3.89
N GLN A 98 -10.63 -20.73 5.14
CA GLN A 98 -11.01 -21.49 6.33
C GLN A 98 -10.68 -23.01 6.27
N GLY A 99 -9.62 -23.38 5.53
CA GLY A 99 -9.19 -24.77 5.37
C GLY A 99 -9.96 -25.53 4.30
N LYS A 100 -10.65 -24.87 3.37
CA LYS A 100 -11.47 -25.52 2.35
C LYS A 100 -10.72 -26.54 1.50
N LEU A 101 -9.48 -26.23 1.12
CA LEU A 101 -8.62 -27.14 0.37
C LEU A 101 -7.86 -28.08 1.30
N PHE A 102 -7.25 -27.56 2.36
CA PHE A 102 -6.42 -28.33 3.27
C PHE A 102 -7.20 -29.40 4.04
N ASN A 103 -8.47 -29.17 4.35
CA ASN A 103 -9.33 -30.15 5.01
C ASN A 103 -9.65 -31.37 4.12
N ARG A 104 -9.34 -31.31 2.81
CA ARG A 104 -9.46 -32.48 1.91
C ARG A 104 -8.27 -33.43 2.02
N ILE A 105 -7.14 -32.95 2.56
CA ILE A 105 -5.91 -33.72 2.76
C ILE A 105 -5.88 -34.19 4.23
N PRO A 106 -5.93 -35.52 4.51
CA PRO A 106 -6.09 -36.02 5.89
C PRO A 106 -5.06 -35.48 6.89
N LEU A 107 -3.80 -35.34 6.48
CA LEU A 107 -2.73 -34.80 7.33
C LEU A 107 -2.95 -33.32 7.65
N LEU A 108 -3.20 -32.48 6.63
CA LEU A 108 -3.41 -31.05 6.81
C LEU A 108 -4.69 -30.73 7.58
N LYS A 109 -5.73 -31.55 7.40
CA LYS A 109 -6.97 -31.49 8.19
C LYS A 109 -6.69 -31.63 9.70
N LYS A 110 -5.80 -32.55 10.10
CA LYS A 110 -5.41 -32.73 11.51
C LYS A 110 -4.65 -31.51 12.04
N LEU A 111 -3.84 -30.85 11.21
CA LEU A 111 -3.07 -29.66 11.56
C LEU A 111 -3.94 -28.40 11.68
N LYS A 112 -5.17 -28.41 11.13
CA LYS A 112 -6.12 -27.29 11.11
C LYS A 112 -5.54 -26.03 10.46
N TRP A 113 -4.64 -26.20 9.49
CA TRP A 113 -4.10 -25.10 8.73
C TRP A 113 -5.17 -24.49 7.81
N ARG A 114 -5.03 -23.18 7.54
CA ARG A 114 -5.99 -22.42 6.74
C ARG A 114 -5.27 -21.68 5.64
N GLU A 115 -5.83 -21.72 4.45
CA GLU A 115 -5.30 -21.02 3.29
C GLU A 115 -5.72 -19.55 3.31
N PHE A 116 -4.81 -18.71 2.87
CA PHE A 116 -5.00 -17.29 2.66
C PHE A 116 -4.50 -16.88 1.27
N ILE A 117 -5.27 -16.06 0.57
CA ILE A 117 -4.87 -15.43 -0.68
C ILE A 117 -5.22 -13.95 -0.59
N GLY A 118 -4.30 -13.08 -0.98
CA GLY A 118 -4.50 -11.63 -1.03
C GLY A 118 -4.05 -11.03 -2.36
N VAL A 119 -4.71 -9.96 -2.74
CA VAL A 119 -4.32 -9.11 -3.89
C VAL A 119 -4.44 -7.66 -3.46
N LYS A 120 -3.37 -6.89 -3.63
CA LYS A 120 -3.39 -5.45 -3.40
C LYS A 120 -2.99 -4.71 -4.67
N CYS A 121 -3.77 -3.70 -5.02
CA CYS A 121 -3.53 -2.85 -6.17
C CYS A 121 -3.47 -1.39 -5.72
N LEU A 122 -2.58 -0.60 -6.34
CA LEU A 122 -2.47 0.83 -6.14
C LEU A 122 -2.43 1.52 -7.50
N TRP A 123 -3.32 2.44 -7.74
CA TRP A 123 -3.28 3.44 -8.81
C TRP A 123 -2.89 4.76 -8.20
N GLY A 124 -1.85 5.37 -8.71
CA GLY A 124 -1.41 6.67 -8.26
C GLY A 124 -1.08 7.59 -9.42
N THR A 125 -1.15 8.87 -9.20
CA THR A 125 -0.72 9.89 -10.15
C THR A 125 -0.21 11.12 -9.41
N LEU A 126 0.68 11.85 -10.07
CA LEU A 126 1.16 13.15 -9.63
C LEU A 126 0.78 14.16 -10.71
N THR A 127 -0.12 15.08 -10.35
CA THR A 127 -0.54 16.12 -11.30
C THR A 127 0.55 17.16 -11.51
N ASP A 128 0.45 17.89 -12.61
CA ASP A 128 1.44 18.90 -13.02
C ASP A 128 1.75 19.92 -11.92
N LYS A 129 0.76 20.28 -11.11
CA LYS A 129 0.92 21.26 -10.02
C LYS A 129 1.90 20.82 -8.93
N ASN A 130 2.05 19.50 -8.71
CA ASN A 130 2.88 18.90 -7.67
C ASN A 130 4.11 18.15 -8.23
N ASN A 131 4.30 18.16 -9.55
CA ASN A 131 5.38 17.44 -10.20
C ASN A 131 6.63 18.31 -10.36
N PRO A 132 7.72 18.11 -9.57
CA PRO A 132 8.92 18.92 -9.64
C PRO A 132 9.79 18.66 -10.88
N PHE A 133 9.47 17.60 -11.66
CA PHE A 133 10.21 17.25 -12.87
C PHE A 133 9.80 18.06 -14.10
N LEU A 134 8.68 18.77 -14.02
CA LEU A 134 8.23 19.62 -15.11
C LEU A 134 9.03 20.93 -15.16
N GLU A 135 9.39 21.37 -16.36
CA GLU A 135 10.19 22.56 -16.58
C GLU A 135 9.53 23.82 -15.99
N GLN A 136 8.21 23.91 -16.09
CA GLN A 136 7.40 24.99 -15.49
C GLN A 136 7.49 25.09 -13.97
N ASN A 137 7.87 24.00 -13.29
CA ASN A 137 7.97 23.91 -11.83
C ASN A 137 9.43 23.96 -11.32
N ARG A 138 10.41 24.13 -12.21
CA ARG A 138 11.83 24.01 -11.89
C ARG A 138 12.32 25.00 -10.83
N ASN A 139 11.73 26.20 -10.81
CA ASN A 139 12.09 27.29 -9.88
C ASN A 139 10.95 27.57 -8.88
N ASP A 140 10.09 26.60 -8.61
CA ASP A 140 8.99 26.77 -7.67
C ASP A 140 9.47 26.61 -6.23
N ASP A 141 9.31 27.66 -5.42
CA ASP A 141 9.80 27.72 -4.03
C ASP A 141 9.06 26.71 -3.09
N ILE A 142 7.89 26.24 -3.48
CA ILE A 142 7.10 25.29 -2.69
C ILE A 142 7.54 23.85 -2.96
N LEU A 143 7.85 23.54 -4.24
CA LEU A 143 8.18 22.17 -4.65
C LEU A 143 9.65 21.86 -4.35
N MET A 144 9.84 20.95 -3.41
CA MET A 144 11.18 20.45 -3.10
C MET A 144 11.58 19.35 -4.08
N LYS A 145 12.88 19.26 -4.37
CA LYS A 145 13.45 18.14 -5.13
C LYS A 145 13.14 16.82 -4.41
N PHE A 146 12.73 15.80 -5.16
CA PHE A 146 12.46 14.48 -4.60
C PHE A 146 13.72 13.86 -3.97
N PRO A 147 13.56 13.04 -2.92
CA PRO A 147 14.68 12.41 -2.24
C PRO A 147 15.43 11.47 -3.18
N GLY A 148 16.73 11.40 -3.00
CA GLY A 148 17.62 10.55 -3.77
C GLY A 148 19.04 10.58 -3.20
N HIS A 149 19.96 9.99 -3.92
CA HIS A 149 21.37 9.95 -3.58
C HIS A 149 22.24 10.12 -4.83
N TYR A 150 23.47 10.51 -4.65
CA TYR A 150 24.45 10.53 -5.75
C TYR A 150 25.01 9.11 -5.92
N ASP A 151 25.04 8.62 -7.17
CA ASP A 151 25.69 7.36 -7.50
C ASP A 151 27.22 7.52 -7.58
N TYR A 152 27.93 6.41 -7.87
CA TYR A 152 29.41 6.39 -7.97
C TYR A 152 29.96 7.29 -9.09
N ASN A 153 29.12 7.66 -10.08
CA ASN A 153 29.48 8.53 -11.17
C ASN A 153 29.16 10.00 -10.88
N GLY A 154 28.62 10.31 -9.68
CA GLY A 154 28.18 11.64 -9.30
C GLY A 154 26.82 12.04 -9.88
N GLU A 155 26.07 11.11 -10.49
CA GLU A 155 24.71 11.37 -10.95
C GLU A 155 23.70 11.23 -9.81
N TYR A 156 22.76 12.18 -9.76
CA TYR A 156 21.69 12.13 -8.75
C TYR A 156 20.61 11.12 -9.15
N ARG A 157 20.46 10.07 -8.34
CA ARG A 157 19.44 9.01 -8.52
C ARG A 157 18.29 9.25 -7.54
N TYR A 158 17.10 9.39 -8.07
CA TYR A 158 15.89 9.54 -7.26
C TYR A 158 15.51 8.22 -6.59
N SER A 159 15.18 8.26 -5.30
CA SER A 159 14.64 7.13 -4.55
C SER A 159 13.12 7.04 -4.67
N SER A 160 12.48 8.15 -5.01
CA SER A 160 11.03 8.27 -5.19
C SER A 160 10.68 8.33 -6.67
N ASN A 161 9.52 7.77 -7.01
CA ASN A 161 9.06 7.66 -8.38
C ASN A 161 7.64 8.22 -8.50
N VAL A 162 7.31 8.68 -9.72
CA VAL A 162 5.95 9.02 -10.12
C VAL A 162 5.33 7.78 -10.76
N MET A 163 4.13 7.42 -10.35
CA MET A 163 3.41 6.29 -10.95
C MET A 163 2.87 6.65 -12.34
N ASP A 164 2.87 5.67 -13.23
CA ASP A 164 2.15 5.76 -14.49
C ASP A 164 0.65 5.52 -14.22
N PRO A 165 -0.24 6.49 -14.52
CA PRO A 165 -1.68 6.35 -14.30
C PRO A 165 -2.31 5.15 -15.01
N LYS A 166 -1.70 4.65 -16.08
CA LYS A 166 -2.17 3.50 -16.86
C LYS A 166 -1.68 2.16 -16.32
N LYS A 167 -0.72 2.17 -15.40
CA LYS A 167 -0.08 0.96 -14.89
C LYS A 167 -0.20 0.89 -13.36
N PRO A 168 -1.20 0.19 -12.81
CA PRO A 168 -1.32 0.04 -11.38
C PRO A 168 -0.15 -0.77 -10.81
N TYR A 169 0.28 -0.45 -9.60
CA TYR A 169 1.11 -1.36 -8.81
C TYR A 169 0.25 -2.53 -8.32
N VAL A 170 0.79 -3.74 -8.38
CA VAL A 170 0.08 -4.95 -7.94
C VAL A 170 1.02 -5.86 -7.15
N GLU A 171 0.57 -6.31 -5.98
CA GLU A 171 1.17 -7.39 -5.23
C GLU A 171 0.14 -8.48 -4.94
N ILE A 172 0.60 -9.73 -4.94
CA ILE A 172 -0.20 -10.89 -4.57
C ILE A 172 0.40 -11.57 -3.36
N THR A 173 -0.46 -12.11 -2.52
CA THR A 173 -0.08 -12.82 -1.30
C THR A 173 -0.68 -14.21 -1.31
N ALA A 174 0.12 -15.21 -0.92
CA ALA A 174 -0.34 -16.55 -0.63
C ALA A 174 0.17 -16.95 0.76
N GLY A 175 -0.71 -17.43 1.62
CA GLY A 175 -0.36 -17.68 3.01
C GLY A 175 -0.96 -18.96 3.60
N ILE A 176 -0.34 -19.39 4.67
CA ILE A 176 -0.83 -20.46 5.54
C ILE A 176 -1.00 -19.86 6.93
N HIS A 177 -2.23 -19.87 7.38
CA HIS A 177 -2.62 -19.36 8.69
C HIS A 177 -2.92 -20.50 9.66
N ASN A 178 -2.94 -20.18 10.95
CA ASN A 178 -3.28 -21.12 12.01
C ASN A 178 -2.26 -22.28 12.17
N ILE A 179 -1.01 -22.08 11.79
CA ILE A 179 0.09 -23.02 12.05
C ILE A 179 0.27 -23.11 13.56
N PHE A 180 0.19 -24.32 14.12
CA PHE A 180 0.18 -24.56 15.57
C PHE A 180 -0.82 -23.69 16.36
N LYS A 181 -1.93 -23.26 15.72
CA LYS A 181 -2.97 -22.36 16.27
C LYS A 181 -2.50 -20.94 16.61
N LEU A 182 -1.30 -20.55 16.21
CA LEU A 182 -0.66 -19.28 16.58
C LEU A 182 -0.08 -18.55 15.38
N LEU A 183 0.68 -19.26 14.54
CA LEU A 183 1.53 -18.65 13.53
C LEU A 183 0.78 -18.51 12.20
N HIS A 184 0.93 -17.35 11.58
CA HIS A 184 0.52 -17.06 10.21
C HIS A 184 1.77 -16.74 9.41
N VAL A 185 1.90 -17.31 8.23
CA VAL A 185 3.03 -17.08 7.32
C VAL A 185 2.47 -16.76 5.95
N GLU A 186 2.94 -15.68 5.37
CA GLU A 186 2.52 -15.19 4.06
C GLU A 186 3.73 -14.96 3.16
N TYR A 187 3.67 -15.48 1.95
CA TYR A 187 4.58 -15.14 0.86
C TYR A 187 3.92 -14.08 0.00
N VAL A 188 4.64 -12.99 -0.25
CA VAL A 188 4.18 -11.87 -1.06
C VAL A 188 5.04 -11.74 -2.30
N ARG A 189 4.43 -11.50 -3.44
CA ARG A 189 5.06 -11.29 -4.74
C ARG A 189 4.57 -10.01 -5.38
N ARG A 190 5.53 -9.14 -5.76
CA ARG A 190 5.30 -7.94 -6.57
C ARG A 190 5.23 -8.33 -8.04
N LEU A 191 4.20 -7.90 -8.76
CA LEU A 191 3.97 -8.30 -10.15
C LEU A 191 4.55 -7.31 -11.17
N ASN A 192 4.63 -6.03 -10.83
CA ASN A 192 5.10 -4.98 -11.73
C ASN A 192 5.97 -3.94 -11.01
N TYR A 193 6.48 -2.93 -11.74
CA TYR A 193 7.48 -1.97 -11.25
C TYR A 193 8.75 -2.63 -10.68
N ASN A 194 9.08 -3.83 -11.15
CA ASN A 194 10.24 -4.62 -10.68
C ASN A 194 11.59 -4.08 -11.20
N ASN A 195 11.55 -3.12 -12.10
CA ASN A 195 12.70 -2.45 -12.71
C ASN A 195 13.21 -1.25 -11.90
N LEU A 196 12.49 -0.85 -10.85
CA LEU A 196 12.94 0.24 -9.99
C LEU A 196 14.15 -0.22 -9.15
N PRO A 197 15.16 0.65 -8.95
CA PRO A 197 16.42 0.27 -8.30
C PRO A 197 16.23 -0.28 -6.87
N THR A 198 15.24 0.23 -6.16
CA THR A 198 14.94 -0.12 -4.77
C THR A 198 13.84 -1.17 -4.61
N ALA A 199 13.34 -1.74 -5.73
CA ALA A 199 12.16 -2.60 -5.71
C ALA A 199 12.38 -3.93 -5.00
N ASN A 200 11.65 -4.17 -3.93
CA ASN A 200 11.50 -5.49 -3.34
C ASN A 200 10.57 -6.34 -4.22
N LYS A 201 11.09 -7.44 -4.79
CA LYS A 201 10.33 -8.29 -5.74
C LYS A 201 9.48 -9.34 -5.05
N TRP A 202 9.87 -9.77 -3.85
CA TRP A 202 9.15 -10.74 -3.02
C TRP A 202 9.55 -10.57 -1.56
N GLY A 203 8.77 -11.16 -0.68
CA GLY A 203 9.06 -11.18 0.74
C GLY A 203 8.22 -12.21 1.49
N ILE A 204 8.61 -12.51 2.71
CA ILE A 204 7.84 -13.33 3.64
C ILE A 204 7.40 -12.43 4.79
N ARG A 205 6.16 -12.59 5.20
CA ARG A 205 5.56 -11.91 6.35
C ARG A 205 4.99 -12.95 7.31
N PHE A 206 5.04 -12.66 8.58
CA PHE A 206 4.49 -13.55 9.60
C PHE A 206 3.80 -12.77 10.70
N MET A 207 2.89 -13.43 11.38
CA MET A 207 2.17 -12.89 12.52
C MET A 207 1.95 -14.01 13.54
N ILE A 208 2.09 -13.68 14.81
CA ILE A 208 1.68 -14.54 15.91
C ILE A 208 0.35 -13.99 16.42
N ARG A 209 -0.70 -14.78 16.25
CA ARG A 209 -2.07 -14.43 16.68
C ARG A 209 -2.84 -15.69 17.09
N THR A 210 -3.34 -15.71 18.29
CA THR A 210 -4.27 -16.75 18.74
C THR A 210 -5.62 -16.58 18.06
N VAL A 211 -6.12 -17.64 17.45
CA VAL A 211 -7.49 -17.72 16.91
C VAL A 211 -8.25 -18.66 17.84
N PHE A 212 -9.08 -18.09 18.68
CA PHE A 212 -10.00 -18.82 19.54
C PHE A 212 -11.24 -19.25 18.78
#